data_bde74b4d8cfadf18ac11a62441e6fe5a
#
_entry.id   bde74b4d8cfadf18ac11a62441e6fe5a
#
_cell.length_a   1.000
_cell.length_b   1.000
_cell.length_c   1.000
_cell.angle_alpha   90.00
_cell.angle_beta   90.00
_cell.angle_gamma   90.00
#
_symmetry.space_group_name_H-M   'P 1'
#
loop_
_entity.id
_entity.type
_entity.pdbx_description
1 polymer ?
#
loop_
_entity_poly.entity_id
_entity_poly.type
_entity_poly.pdbx_seq_one_letter_code
_entity_poly.pdbx_strand_id
1 'polypeptide(L)' 'MKKIAILGSTGSIGTQTLDIVREQKDIEVVALAAGSNITLLEQQIREFSPKLVCVF' A
#
# COMPACT_ATOMS: atom_id res chain seq x y z
N MET A 1 -14.27 4.42 8.92
CA MET A 1 -13.25 4.01 7.94
C MET A 1 -12.12 3.27 8.64
N LYS A 2 -11.74 2.12 8.11
CA LYS A 2 -10.63 1.35 8.67
C LYS A 2 -9.31 1.88 8.14
N LYS A 3 -8.32 1.97 9.01
CA LYS A 3 -6.99 2.42 8.65
C LYS A 3 -6.03 1.25 8.74
N ILE A 4 -5.26 1.01 7.68
CA ILE A 4 -4.33 -0.11 7.63
C ILE A 4 -2.94 0.34 7.22
N ALA A 5 -1.95 -0.44 7.62
CA ALA A 5 -0.58 -0.32 7.16
C ALA A 5 -0.20 -1.62 6.47
N ILE A 6 0.51 -1.53 5.35
CA ILE A 6 0.89 -2.70 4.58
C ILE A 6 2.41 -2.81 4.55
N LEU A 7 2.93 -3.89 5.11
CA LEU A 7 4.35 -4.21 5.05
C LEU A 7 4.58 -5.15 3.87
N GLY A 8 5.51 -4.81 2.99
CA GLY A 8 5.74 -5.57 1.78
C GLY A 8 4.69 -5.30 0.71
N SER A 9 4.35 -4.01 0.52
CA SER A 9 3.25 -3.62 -0.36
C SER A 9 3.47 -3.98 -1.83
N THR A 10 4.70 -4.21 -2.25
CA THR A 10 5.01 -4.58 -3.63
C THR A 10 5.11 -6.09 -3.84
N GLY A 11 5.02 -6.88 -2.79
CA GLY A 11 5.01 -8.34 -2.89
C GLY A 11 3.63 -8.88 -3.25
N SER A 12 3.53 -10.21 -3.43
CA SER A 12 2.30 -10.86 -3.85
C SER A 12 1.15 -10.60 -2.90
N ILE A 13 1.39 -10.78 -1.60
CA ILE A 13 0.34 -10.58 -0.60
C ILE A 13 -0.04 -9.11 -0.52
N GLY A 14 0.96 -8.21 -0.56
CA GLY A 14 0.69 -6.77 -0.48
C GLY A 14 -0.13 -6.27 -1.65
N THR A 15 0.20 -6.69 -2.87
CA THR A 15 -0.56 -6.28 -4.05
C THR A 15 -1.98 -6.81 -4.03
N GLN A 16 -2.18 -8.04 -3.56
CA GLN A 16 -3.52 -8.60 -3.41
C GLN A 16 -4.32 -7.84 -2.35
N THR A 17 -3.67 -7.45 -1.26
CA THR A 17 -4.33 -6.65 -0.22
C THR A 17 -4.80 -5.31 -0.78
N LEU A 18 -3.96 -4.66 -1.59
CA LEU A 18 -4.34 -3.39 -2.21
C LEU A 18 -5.48 -3.54 -3.21
N ASP A 19 -5.57 -4.69 -3.89
CA ASP A 19 -6.73 -4.95 -4.75
C ASP A 19 -8.02 -4.98 -3.94
N ILE A 20 -7.98 -5.59 -2.76
CA ILE A 20 -9.14 -5.60 -1.85
C ILE A 20 -9.49 -4.19 -1.40
N VAL A 21 -8.47 -3.39 -1.09
CA VAL A 21 -8.68 -1.99 -0.67
C VAL A 21 -9.38 -1.19 -1.77
N ARG A 22 -9.02 -1.41 -3.03
CA ARG A 22 -9.66 -0.71 -4.14
C ARG A 22 -11.14 -1.04 -4.24
N GLU A 23 -11.52 -2.28 -3.89
CA GLU A 23 -12.92 -2.69 -3.91
C GLU A 23 -13.69 -2.24 -2.68
N GLN A 24 -13.01 -2.19 -1.53
CA GLN A 24 -13.61 -1.83 -0.24
C GLN A 24 -13.34 -0.35 0.02
N LYS A 25 -14.25 0.50 -0.30
CA LYS A 25 -14.01 1.95 -0.27
C LYS A 25 -13.99 2.54 1.14
N ASP A 26 -14.20 1.74 2.16
CA ASP A 26 -14.16 2.18 3.54
C ASP A 26 -12.81 1.90 4.23
N ILE A 27 -11.78 1.58 3.47
CA ILE A 27 -10.45 1.30 4.01
C ILE A 27 -9.48 2.39 3.55
N GLU A 28 -8.74 2.94 4.51
CA GLU A 28 -7.70 3.93 4.24
C GLU A 28 -6.33 3.30 4.46
N VAL A 29 -5.44 3.42 3.47
CA VAL A 29 -4.05 2.97 3.63
C VAL A 29 -3.25 4.13 4.21
N VAL A 30 -2.82 3.98 5.45
CA VAL A 30 -2.07 5.05 6.13
C VAL A 30 -0.57 4.88 6.00
N ALA A 31 -0.08 3.67 5.73
CA ALA A 31 1.35 3.43 5.60
C ALA A 31 1.62 2.32 4.60
N LEU A 32 2.69 2.48 3.84
CA LEU A 32 3.21 1.47 2.93
C LEU A 32 4.69 1.25 3.23
N ALA A 33 5.15 0.01 3.18
CA ALA A 33 6.56 -0.30 3.33
C ALA A 33 6.94 -1.39 2.32
N ALA A 34 8.07 -1.21 1.66
CA ALA A 34 8.56 -2.18 0.68
C ALA A 34 10.08 -2.15 0.61
N GLY A 35 10.68 -3.31 0.29
CA GLY A 35 12.12 -3.44 0.16
C GLY A 35 12.59 -3.63 -1.27
N SER A 36 11.66 -3.73 -2.23
CA SER A 36 12.00 -3.95 -3.63
C SER A 36 10.91 -3.32 -4.50
N ASN A 37 11.15 -3.32 -5.82
CA ASN A 37 10.22 -2.80 -6.82
C ASN A 37 9.76 -1.38 -6.48
N ILE A 38 10.72 -0.48 -6.43
CA ILE A 38 10.47 0.92 -6.06
C ILE A 38 9.52 1.61 -7.04
N THR A 39 9.56 1.22 -8.31
CA THR A 39 8.65 1.78 -9.31
C THR A 39 7.19 1.49 -8.97
N LEU A 40 6.91 0.25 -8.58
CA LEU A 40 5.55 -0.11 -8.16
C LEU A 40 5.17 0.60 -6.87
N LEU A 41 6.11 0.70 -5.93
CA LEU A 41 5.85 1.44 -4.68
C LEU A 41 5.47 2.89 -4.97
N GLU A 42 6.15 3.54 -5.90
CA GLU A 42 5.82 4.90 -6.28
C GLU A 42 4.40 5.01 -6.81
N GLN A 43 3.99 4.06 -7.66
CA GLN A 43 2.62 4.05 -8.16
C GLN A 43 1.61 3.88 -7.02
N GLN A 44 1.92 3.01 -6.06
CA GLN A 44 1.05 2.79 -4.90
C GLN A 44 0.93 4.05 -4.05
N ILE A 45 2.04 4.77 -3.87
CA ILE A 45 2.03 6.03 -3.12
C ILE A 45 1.10 7.05 -3.79
N ARG A 46 1.17 7.15 -5.11
CA ARG A 46 0.32 8.08 -5.84
C ARG A 46 -1.14 7.70 -5.78
N GLU A 47 -1.43 6.40 -5.81
CA GLU A 47 -2.81 5.93 -5.81
C GLU A 47 -3.45 6.05 -4.43
N PHE A 48 -2.74 5.65 -3.38
CA PHE A 48 -3.33 5.54 -2.04
C PHE A 48 -3.02 6.71 -1.13
N SER A 49 -2.04 7.55 -1.49
CA SER A 49 -1.64 8.73 -0.72
C SER A 49 -1.44 8.44 0.77
N PRO A 50 -0.59 7.45 1.12
CA PRO A 50 -0.38 7.12 2.53
C PRO A 50 0.33 8.27 3.25
N LYS A 51 0.14 8.34 4.55
CA LYS A 51 0.80 9.35 5.37
C LYS A 51 2.24 8.98 5.67
N LEU A 52 2.59 7.70 5.61
CA LEU A 52 3.92 7.22 5.93
C LEU A 52 4.36 6.20 4.89
N VAL A 53 5.60 6.33 4.43
CA VAL A 53 6.21 5.37 3.51
C VAL A 53 7.57 4.98 4.06
N CYS A 54 7.86 3.68 4.06
CA CYS A 54 9.14 3.16 4.49
C CYS A 54 9.74 2.29 3.38
N VAL A 55 11.00 2.52 3.07
CA VAL A 55 11.75 1.71 2.12
C VAL A 55 12.90 1.03 2.87
N PHE A 56 13.01 -0.28 2.73
CA PHE A 56 14.05 -1.03 3.44
C PHE A 56 14.79 -1.99 2.54
#